data_4761a752dadd7a211389f1c6980012e5
#
_entry.id   4761a752dadd7a211389f1c6980012e5
#
_cell.length_a   1.000
_cell.length_b   1.000
_cell.length_c   1.000
_cell.angle_alpha   90.00
_cell.angle_beta   90.00
_cell.angle_gamma   90.00
#
_symmetry.space_group_name_H-M   'P 1'
#
loop_
_entity.id
_entity.type
_entity.pdbx_description
1 polymer ?
#
loop_
_entity_poly.entity_id
_entity_poly.type
_entity_poly.pdbx_seq_one_letter_code
_entity_poly.pdbx_strand_id
1 'polypeptide(L)'
;MKSQDVLLLIKLICLEQREREQLRLAGEMTELIKQGDAYLSDQWRGWEDHSEQDPPVHNDSYSVRALQASLGISKTEIASALKRCQYIGLLRVDPDTQLPRVNSKALLGFIEHGLRYVFPAKPAEMVRGIPTSFSAPMLKGKLMSGGDLIHVWPDAYGNRKGQSVTPLFKTVPGAVKKDHCLYEYLALIDAIRLGNAREANLANKILREKVLQS
;
A
#
# COMPACT_ATOMS: atom_id res chain seq x y z
N MET A 1 -17.29 7.94 1.12
CA MET A 1 -16.01 7.32 0.70
C MET A 1 -16.24 5.84 0.47
N LYS A 2 -15.68 5.24 -0.57
CA LYS A 2 -15.73 3.80 -0.86
C LYS A 2 -14.37 3.16 -0.50
N SER A 3 -14.31 1.85 -0.30
CA SER A 3 -13.05 1.16 0.02
C SER A 3 -11.99 1.29 -1.10
N GLN A 4 -12.42 1.30 -2.36
CA GLN A 4 -11.55 1.55 -3.51
C GLN A 4 -10.93 2.96 -3.51
N ASP A 5 -11.57 3.95 -2.86
CA ASP A 5 -11.00 5.30 -2.73
C ASP A 5 -9.77 5.28 -1.82
N VAL A 6 -9.81 4.46 -0.74
CA VAL A 6 -8.64 4.26 0.14
C VAL A 6 -7.51 3.58 -0.63
N LEU A 7 -7.81 2.52 -1.40
CA LEU A 7 -6.82 1.84 -2.24
C LEU A 7 -6.14 2.82 -3.21
N LEU A 8 -6.92 3.68 -3.87
CA LEU A 8 -6.40 4.72 -4.75
C LEU A 8 -5.50 5.72 -4.02
N LEU A 9 -5.93 6.22 -2.85
CA LEU A 9 -5.15 7.19 -2.07
C LEU A 9 -3.82 6.58 -1.60
N ILE A 10 -3.79 5.33 -1.15
CA ILE A 10 -2.55 4.64 -0.78
C ILE A 10 -1.63 4.48 -2.01
N LYS A 11 -2.17 4.12 -3.18
CA LYS A 11 -1.36 4.06 -4.40
C LYS A 11 -0.74 5.41 -4.75
N LEU A 12 -1.49 6.51 -4.62
CA LEU A 12 -0.96 7.86 -4.86
C LEU A 12 0.16 8.20 -3.87
N ILE A 13 0.05 7.84 -2.59
CA ILE A 13 1.15 7.98 -1.61
C ILE A 13 2.39 7.20 -2.07
N CYS A 14 2.24 5.94 -2.50
CA CYS A 14 3.37 5.15 -3.00
C CYS A 14 4.04 5.82 -4.23
N LEU A 15 3.25 6.43 -5.11
CA LEU A 15 3.80 7.18 -6.25
C LEU A 15 4.55 8.45 -5.79
N GLU A 16 3.98 9.21 -4.87
CA GLU A 16 4.62 10.42 -4.30
C GLU A 16 5.95 10.08 -3.61
N GLN A 17 6.02 8.97 -2.87
CA GLN A 17 7.24 8.54 -2.19
C GLN A 17 8.33 8.14 -3.18
N ARG A 18 7.99 7.35 -4.21
CA ARG A 18 8.94 6.96 -5.24
C ARG A 18 9.43 8.16 -6.05
N GLU A 19 8.57 9.12 -6.35
CA GLU A 19 8.93 10.37 -7.02
C GLU A 19 9.98 11.15 -6.20
N ARG A 20 9.76 11.31 -4.90
CA ARG A 20 10.72 11.97 -3.99
C ARG A 20 12.05 11.22 -3.90
N GLU A 21 12.01 9.89 -3.79
CA GLU A 21 13.21 9.07 -3.74
C GLU A 21 14.02 9.17 -5.04
N GLN A 22 13.35 9.15 -6.20
CA GLN A 22 14.02 9.37 -7.49
C GLN A 22 14.68 10.74 -7.58
N LEU A 23 14.01 11.80 -7.10
CA LEU A 23 14.57 13.14 -7.06
C LEU A 23 15.78 13.23 -6.11
N ARG A 24 15.70 12.58 -4.93
CA ARG A 24 16.80 12.48 -3.98
C ARG A 24 18.01 11.78 -4.60
N LEU A 25 17.81 10.60 -5.18
CA LEU A 25 18.87 9.84 -5.83
C LEU A 25 19.48 10.58 -7.05
N ALA A 26 18.66 11.27 -7.82
CA ALA A 26 19.16 12.10 -8.92
C ALA A 26 20.03 13.28 -8.42
N GLY A 27 19.67 13.88 -7.30
CA GLY A 27 20.49 14.89 -6.61
C GLY A 27 21.79 14.32 -6.05
N GLU A 28 21.74 13.14 -5.42
CA GLU A 28 22.91 12.45 -4.87
C GLU A 28 23.81 11.85 -5.96
N MET A 29 23.27 11.36 -7.08
CA MET A 29 24.08 10.87 -8.22
C MET A 29 24.92 11.96 -8.87
N THR A 30 24.55 13.23 -8.73
CA THR A 30 25.41 14.33 -9.13
C THR A 30 26.68 14.41 -8.26
N GLU A 31 26.65 13.89 -7.03
CA GLU A 31 27.79 13.79 -6.12
C GLU A 31 28.45 12.40 -6.06
N LEU A 32 27.72 11.29 -6.36
CA LEU A 32 28.09 9.91 -6.07
C LEU A 32 28.46 9.03 -7.27
N ILE A 33 28.91 9.60 -8.40
CA ILE A 33 29.63 8.80 -9.44
C ILE A 33 30.92 8.13 -8.86
N LYS A 34 31.14 8.19 -7.54
CA LYS A 34 32.38 7.72 -6.91
C LYS A 34 32.29 6.49 -6.00
N GLN A 35 31.13 5.96 -5.63
CA GLN A 35 31.10 4.73 -4.80
C GLN A 35 29.85 3.89 -5.09
N GLY A 36 30.09 2.71 -5.73
CA GLY A 36 29.09 1.69 -5.87
C GLY A 36 28.87 0.95 -4.56
N ASP A 37 27.62 0.71 -4.23
CA ASP A 37 27.14 -0.51 -3.58
C ASP A 37 25.62 -0.45 -3.52
N ALA A 38 24.99 -1.25 -4.37
CA ALA A 38 23.55 -1.45 -4.35
C ALA A 38 23.23 -2.57 -3.36
N TYR A 39 22.75 -2.26 -2.18
CA TYR A 39 22.11 -3.24 -1.29
C TYR A 39 20.73 -3.58 -1.80
N LEU A 40 20.63 -4.67 -2.54
CA LEU A 40 19.37 -5.33 -2.86
C LEU A 40 18.85 -6.02 -1.60
N SER A 41 17.81 -5.50 -0.98
CA SER A 41 17.07 -6.26 0.02
C SER A 41 16.26 -7.33 -0.70
N ASP A 42 16.69 -8.58 -0.55
CA ASP A 42 15.96 -9.78 -1.02
C ASP A 42 14.67 -9.95 -0.21
N GLN A 43 13.61 -9.24 -0.62
CA GLN A 43 12.33 -9.26 0.06
C GLN A 43 11.39 -10.25 -0.64
N TRP A 44 11.33 -11.47 -0.10
CA TRP A 44 10.37 -12.48 -0.53
C TRP A 44 8.93 -11.95 -0.47
N ARG A 45 8.23 -11.97 -1.60
CA ARG A 45 6.88 -11.38 -1.77
C ARG A 45 5.74 -12.36 -1.50
N GLY A 46 6.00 -13.63 -1.32
CA GLY A 46 4.97 -14.62 -0.98
C GLY A 46 4.26 -15.25 -2.19
N TRP A 47 4.59 -14.88 -3.43
CA TRP A 47 4.02 -15.46 -4.65
C TRP A 47 5.04 -15.73 -5.77
N GLU A 48 6.18 -15.03 -5.79
CA GLU A 48 7.24 -15.20 -6.79
C GLU A 48 8.62 -14.99 -6.17
N ASP A 49 9.63 -15.69 -6.69
CA ASP A 49 11.03 -15.57 -6.25
C ASP A 49 11.80 -14.45 -6.98
N HIS A 50 11.11 -13.63 -7.79
CA HIS A 50 11.74 -12.59 -8.58
C HIS A 50 11.66 -11.24 -7.91
N SER A 51 12.80 -10.63 -7.64
CA SER A 51 12.97 -9.26 -7.20
C SER A 51 12.85 -8.30 -8.39
N GLU A 52 11.66 -8.09 -8.93
CA GLU A 52 11.45 -6.98 -9.83
C GLU A 52 11.38 -5.68 -9.01
N GLN A 53 12.29 -4.76 -9.29
CA GLN A 53 12.22 -3.40 -8.76
C GLN A 53 10.93 -2.75 -9.24
N ASP A 54 10.29 -2.00 -8.35
CA ASP A 54 9.13 -1.20 -8.75
C ASP A 54 9.55 -0.24 -9.89
N PRO A 55 8.73 -0.12 -10.95
CA PRO A 55 9.10 0.69 -12.11
C PRO A 55 9.26 2.17 -11.74
N PRO A 56 10.12 2.92 -12.45
CA PRO A 56 10.31 4.35 -12.22
C PRO A 56 8.99 5.12 -12.39
N VAL A 57 8.82 6.18 -11.59
CA VAL A 57 7.62 7.02 -11.64
C VAL A 57 7.83 8.15 -12.66
N HIS A 58 6.84 8.35 -13.51
CA HIS A 58 6.73 9.46 -14.43
C HIS A 58 5.39 10.17 -14.21
N ASN A 59 5.21 11.37 -14.74
CA ASN A 59 3.94 12.09 -14.66
C ASN A 59 2.77 11.24 -15.20
N ASP A 60 3.01 10.44 -16.23
CA ASP A 60 2.02 9.51 -16.77
C ASP A 60 1.56 8.41 -15.77
N SER A 61 2.36 8.12 -14.73
CA SER A 61 1.98 7.15 -13.68
C SER A 61 0.75 7.58 -12.90
N TYR A 62 0.47 8.88 -12.84
CA TYR A 62 -0.72 9.46 -12.20
C TYR A 62 -1.94 9.50 -13.12
N SER A 63 -1.79 9.15 -14.40
CA SER A 63 -2.92 9.14 -15.33
C SER A 63 -3.98 8.10 -14.93
N VAL A 64 -5.24 8.39 -15.26
CA VAL A 64 -6.36 7.46 -15.01
C VAL A 64 -6.09 6.09 -15.66
N ARG A 65 -5.40 6.06 -16.81
CA ARG A 65 -5.04 4.83 -17.53
C ARG A 65 -4.00 4.02 -16.77
N ALA A 66 -2.95 4.64 -16.27
CA ALA A 66 -1.90 3.97 -15.49
C ALA A 66 -2.46 3.46 -14.15
N LEU A 67 -3.25 4.27 -13.46
CA LEU A 67 -3.94 3.88 -12.23
C LEU A 67 -4.90 2.70 -12.45
N GLN A 68 -5.63 2.67 -13.57
CA GLN A 68 -6.44 1.51 -13.95
C GLN A 68 -5.59 0.25 -14.11
N ALA A 69 -4.49 0.34 -14.86
CA ALA A 69 -3.61 -0.80 -15.14
C ALA A 69 -2.96 -1.35 -13.86
N SER A 70 -2.56 -0.46 -12.95
CA SER A 70 -1.93 -0.85 -11.68
C SER A 70 -2.92 -1.39 -10.65
N LEU A 71 -4.11 -0.80 -10.53
CA LEU A 71 -5.08 -1.12 -9.47
C LEU A 71 -6.18 -2.10 -9.90
N GLY A 72 -6.38 -2.31 -11.21
CA GLY A 72 -7.49 -3.12 -11.72
C GLY A 72 -8.88 -2.49 -11.48
N ILE A 73 -8.94 -1.16 -11.26
CA ILE A 73 -10.17 -0.40 -11.09
C ILE A 73 -10.52 0.27 -12.42
N SER A 74 -11.79 0.28 -12.80
CA SER A 74 -12.19 0.90 -14.09
C SER A 74 -11.88 2.40 -14.14
N LYS A 75 -11.63 2.94 -15.33
CA LYS A 75 -11.35 4.38 -15.56
C LYS A 75 -12.42 5.28 -14.95
N THR A 76 -13.69 4.93 -15.16
CA THR A 76 -14.83 5.69 -14.63
C THR A 76 -14.83 5.73 -13.11
N GLU A 77 -14.54 4.59 -12.45
CA GLU A 77 -14.47 4.53 -10.99
C GLU A 77 -13.25 5.27 -10.44
N ILE A 78 -12.09 5.23 -11.12
CA ILE A 78 -10.91 6.03 -10.74
C ILE A 78 -11.22 7.51 -10.86
N ALA A 79 -11.76 7.97 -11.98
CA ALA A 79 -12.13 9.39 -12.17
C ALA A 79 -13.15 9.84 -11.10
N SER A 80 -14.13 9.00 -10.80
CA SER A 80 -15.13 9.27 -9.75
C SER A 80 -14.50 9.27 -8.35
N ALA A 81 -13.55 8.38 -8.08
CA ALA A 81 -12.83 8.30 -6.81
C ALA A 81 -11.95 9.54 -6.58
N LEU A 82 -11.21 10.00 -7.59
CA LEU A 82 -10.42 11.23 -7.53
C LEU A 82 -11.31 12.43 -7.17
N LYS A 83 -12.45 12.59 -7.86
CA LYS A 83 -13.41 13.67 -7.57
C LYS A 83 -13.98 13.58 -6.15
N ARG A 84 -14.36 12.38 -5.68
CA ARG A 84 -14.86 12.17 -4.30
C ARG A 84 -13.80 12.54 -3.26
N CYS A 85 -12.55 12.05 -3.46
CA CYS A 85 -11.46 12.31 -2.54
C CYS A 85 -11.08 13.79 -2.49
N GLN A 86 -11.15 14.49 -3.63
CA GLN A 86 -10.93 15.93 -3.70
C GLN A 86 -12.06 16.69 -2.99
N TYR A 87 -13.32 16.32 -3.21
CA TYR A 87 -14.48 16.96 -2.56
C TYR A 87 -14.43 16.89 -1.03
N ILE A 88 -13.96 15.76 -0.48
CA ILE A 88 -13.87 15.56 0.98
C ILE A 88 -12.53 16.02 1.57
N GLY A 89 -11.63 16.62 0.80
CA GLY A 89 -10.36 17.17 1.27
C GLY A 89 -9.25 16.13 1.56
N LEU A 90 -9.41 14.87 1.12
CA LEU A 90 -8.37 13.85 1.21
C LEU A 90 -7.37 13.91 0.04
N LEU A 91 -7.69 14.65 -1.01
CA LEU A 91 -6.86 14.84 -2.17
C LEU A 91 -6.91 16.31 -2.61
N ARG A 92 -5.79 16.84 -3.05
CA ARG A 92 -5.68 18.16 -3.69
C ARG A 92 -4.96 18.00 -5.03
N VAL A 93 -5.13 18.95 -5.91
CA VAL A 93 -4.31 19.09 -7.11
C VAL A 93 -3.19 20.07 -6.80
N ASP A 94 -1.97 19.64 -7.05
CA ASP A 94 -0.79 20.50 -6.92
C ASP A 94 -0.84 21.60 -7.99
N PRO A 95 -0.70 22.88 -7.63
CA PRO A 95 -0.86 23.98 -8.58
C PRO A 95 0.24 24.02 -9.65
N ASP A 96 1.44 23.57 -9.34
CA ASP A 96 2.59 23.66 -10.22
C ASP A 96 2.67 22.46 -11.17
N THR A 97 2.51 21.26 -10.63
CA THR A 97 2.63 20.00 -11.41
C THR A 97 1.31 19.49 -11.96
N GLN A 98 0.17 20.03 -11.51
CA GLN A 98 -1.19 19.54 -11.81
C GLN A 98 -1.42 18.08 -11.43
N LEU A 99 -0.55 17.50 -10.60
CA LEU A 99 -0.67 16.13 -10.14
C LEU A 99 -1.55 16.01 -8.89
N PRO A 100 -2.26 14.89 -8.73
CA PRO A 100 -3.04 14.62 -7.53
C PRO A 100 -2.11 14.34 -6.34
N ARG A 101 -2.24 15.09 -5.25
CA ARG A 101 -1.47 14.94 -4.02
C ARG A 101 -2.40 14.60 -2.84
N VAL A 102 -1.99 13.63 -2.05
CA VAL A 102 -2.80 13.14 -0.93
C VAL A 102 -2.61 14.01 0.31
N ASN A 103 -3.71 14.33 0.99
CA ASN A 103 -3.66 14.88 2.34
C ASN A 103 -3.35 13.74 3.33
N SER A 104 -2.05 13.41 3.44
CA SER A 104 -1.56 12.27 4.23
C SER A 104 -2.00 12.33 5.69
N LYS A 105 -2.01 13.52 6.31
CA LYS A 105 -2.42 13.68 7.71
C LYS A 105 -3.90 13.35 7.91
N ALA A 106 -4.77 13.83 7.03
CA ALA A 106 -6.19 13.54 7.09
C ALA A 106 -6.50 12.07 6.80
N LEU A 107 -5.81 11.48 5.80
CA LEU A 107 -5.96 10.05 5.49
C LEU A 107 -5.50 9.16 6.65
N LEU A 108 -4.35 9.44 7.27
CA LEU A 108 -3.87 8.71 8.45
C LEU A 108 -4.85 8.81 9.61
N GLY A 109 -5.41 9.99 9.89
CA GLY A 109 -6.46 10.14 10.91
C GLY A 109 -7.69 9.28 10.63
N PHE A 110 -8.12 9.20 9.36
CA PHE A 110 -9.22 8.31 8.97
C PHE A 110 -8.84 6.84 9.13
N ILE A 111 -7.65 6.42 8.73
CA ILE A 111 -7.18 5.03 8.87
C ILE A 111 -7.14 4.63 10.36
N GLU A 112 -6.57 5.47 11.21
CA GLU A 112 -6.39 5.21 12.64
C GLU A 112 -7.71 5.12 13.39
N HIS A 113 -8.65 6.04 13.13
CA HIS A 113 -9.85 6.21 13.95
C HIS A 113 -11.15 5.72 13.29
N GLY A 114 -11.20 5.61 11.97
CA GLY A 114 -12.43 5.33 11.22
C GLY A 114 -12.44 4.04 10.43
N LEU A 115 -11.31 3.65 9.84
CA LEU A 115 -11.26 2.62 8.81
C LEU A 115 -11.83 1.27 9.25
N ARG A 116 -11.46 0.81 10.46
CA ARG A 116 -11.93 -0.49 10.99
C ARG A 116 -13.43 -0.57 11.21
N TYR A 117 -14.09 0.57 11.43
CA TYR A 117 -15.53 0.64 11.65
C TYR A 117 -16.30 0.77 10.33
N VAL A 118 -15.70 1.44 9.34
CA VAL A 118 -16.32 1.65 8.01
C VAL A 118 -16.10 0.45 7.10
N PHE A 119 -14.92 -0.16 7.17
CA PHE A 119 -14.51 -1.33 6.37
C PHE A 119 -14.00 -2.45 7.26
N PRO A 120 -14.85 -3.04 8.10
CA PRO A 120 -14.43 -4.10 9.03
C PRO A 120 -13.90 -5.33 8.26
N ALA A 121 -12.96 -6.03 8.88
CA ALA A 121 -12.48 -7.32 8.40
C ALA A 121 -12.48 -8.32 9.54
N LYS A 122 -12.72 -9.59 9.21
CA LYS A 122 -12.60 -10.72 10.14
C LYS A 122 -11.90 -11.86 9.43
N PRO A 123 -11.02 -12.60 10.14
CA PRO A 123 -10.48 -13.85 9.63
C PRO A 123 -11.60 -14.86 9.39
N ALA A 124 -11.52 -15.62 8.30
CA ALA A 124 -12.48 -16.63 7.94
C ALA A 124 -11.78 -17.98 7.66
N GLU A 125 -12.30 -18.77 6.75
CA GLU A 125 -11.80 -20.11 6.44
C GLU A 125 -10.34 -20.15 5.94
N MET A 126 -9.72 -21.31 6.04
CA MET A 126 -8.35 -21.56 5.60
C MET A 126 -8.30 -21.68 4.07
N VAL A 127 -7.63 -20.76 3.41
CA VAL A 127 -7.48 -20.72 1.95
C VAL A 127 -6.04 -20.52 1.54
N ARG A 128 -5.76 -20.76 0.25
CA ARG A 128 -4.51 -20.33 -0.38
C ARG A 128 -4.59 -18.83 -0.69
N GLY A 129 -3.48 -18.11 -0.47
CA GLY A 129 -3.45 -16.68 -0.76
C GLY A 129 -2.10 -16.01 -0.56
N ILE A 130 -2.14 -14.69 -0.62
CA ILE A 130 -1.01 -13.78 -0.39
C ILE A 130 -1.04 -13.37 1.08
N PRO A 131 0.06 -13.53 1.85
CA PRO A 131 0.12 -13.10 3.25
C PRO A 131 -0.23 -11.63 3.42
N THR A 132 -0.99 -11.31 4.47
CA THR A 132 -1.35 -9.93 4.82
C THR A 132 -1.27 -9.70 6.33
N SER A 133 -1.52 -8.46 6.77
CA SER A 133 -1.41 -8.09 8.18
C SER A 133 0.01 -8.42 8.70
N PHE A 134 0.14 -8.84 9.96
CA PHE A 134 1.43 -9.23 10.56
C PHE A 134 2.09 -10.46 9.92
N SER A 135 1.38 -11.17 9.05
CA SER A 135 1.93 -12.31 8.29
C SER A 135 2.62 -11.88 6.99
N ALA A 136 2.52 -10.62 6.60
CA ALA A 136 3.21 -10.10 5.42
C ALA A 136 4.74 -10.14 5.62
N PRO A 137 5.52 -10.60 4.63
CA PRO A 137 6.97 -10.82 4.77
C PRO A 137 7.73 -9.60 5.26
N MET A 138 7.41 -8.41 4.73
CA MET A 138 8.08 -7.14 5.09
C MET A 138 7.74 -6.63 6.51
N LEU A 139 6.74 -7.22 7.16
CA LEU A 139 6.35 -6.90 8.53
C LEU A 139 6.83 -7.93 9.54
N LYS A 140 7.43 -9.04 9.06
CA LYS A 140 7.99 -10.09 9.90
C LYS A 140 9.05 -9.52 10.85
N GLY A 141 8.89 -9.78 12.15
CA GLY A 141 9.76 -9.23 13.19
C GLY A 141 9.46 -7.79 13.60
N LYS A 142 8.71 -7.02 12.80
CA LYS A 142 8.23 -5.67 13.17
C LYS A 142 6.89 -5.73 13.88
N LEU A 143 6.00 -6.61 13.43
CA LEU A 143 4.71 -6.89 14.03
C LEU A 143 4.70 -8.33 14.53
N MET A 144 4.37 -8.54 15.80
CA MET A 144 4.18 -9.86 16.39
C MET A 144 2.70 -10.05 16.69
N SER A 145 2.11 -11.12 16.13
CA SER A 145 0.78 -11.60 16.54
C SER A 145 0.93 -12.65 17.61
N GLY A 146 0.00 -12.66 18.55
CA GLY A 146 -0.11 -13.72 19.56
C GLY A 146 -0.70 -15.05 19.04
N GLY A 147 -0.97 -15.18 17.73
CA GLY A 147 -1.56 -16.35 17.10
C GLY A 147 -0.63 -17.04 16.11
N ASP A 148 -0.75 -18.38 16.01
CA ASP A 148 0.04 -19.19 15.07
C ASP A 148 -0.49 -19.17 13.63
N LEU A 149 -1.68 -18.59 13.42
CA LEU A 149 -2.35 -18.61 12.13
C LEU A 149 -2.01 -17.38 11.31
N ILE A 150 -1.51 -17.60 10.10
CA ILE A 150 -1.23 -16.54 9.15
C ILE A 150 -2.53 -16.05 8.50
N HIS A 151 -2.58 -14.75 8.20
CA HIS A 151 -3.65 -14.13 7.43
C HIS A 151 -3.27 -14.01 5.96
N VAL A 152 -4.22 -14.29 5.06
CA VAL A 152 -3.98 -14.21 3.62
C VAL A 152 -5.13 -13.52 2.90
N TRP A 153 -4.83 -12.77 1.87
CA TRP A 153 -5.82 -12.43 0.84
C TRP A 153 -6.00 -13.62 -0.09
N PRO A 154 -7.22 -14.10 -0.32
CA PRO A 154 -7.47 -15.22 -1.23
C PRO A 154 -6.89 -14.96 -2.61
N ASP A 155 -6.05 -15.85 -3.10
CA ASP A 155 -5.44 -15.78 -4.43
C ASP A 155 -5.02 -17.18 -4.88
N ALA A 156 -5.42 -17.56 -6.11
CA ALA A 156 -5.15 -18.89 -6.64
C ALA A 156 -3.65 -19.17 -6.83
N TYR A 157 -2.86 -18.13 -7.07
CA TYR A 157 -1.41 -18.21 -7.26
C TYR A 157 -0.62 -17.90 -5.98
N GLY A 158 -1.31 -17.64 -4.86
CA GLY A 158 -0.65 -17.46 -3.57
C GLY A 158 0.07 -18.74 -3.14
N ASN A 159 1.23 -18.62 -2.50
CA ASN A 159 2.05 -19.74 -2.06
C ASN A 159 1.92 -20.06 -0.56
N ARG A 160 1.02 -19.38 0.15
CA ARG A 160 0.73 -19.64 1.57
C ARG A 160 -0.71 -20.06 1.78
N LYS A 161 -0.92 -20.92 2.79
CA LYS A 161 -2.24 -21.28 3.31
C LYS A 161 -2.43 -20.60 4.65
N GLY A 162 -3.54 -19.88 4.80
CA GLY A 162 -3.85 -19.11 6.00
C GLY A 162 -5.32 -18.79 6.11
N GLN A 163 -5.72 -18.14 7.20
CA GLN A 163 -7.07 -17.62 7.34
C GLN A 163 -7.33 -16.50 6.33
N SER A 164 -8.40 -16.64 5.58
CA SER A 164 -8.79 -15.66 4.60
C SER A 164 -9.19 -14.35 5.27
N VAL A 165 -8.72 -13.25 4.70
CA VAL A 165 -9.12 -11.89 5.06
C VAL A 165 -9.72 -11.23 3.83
N THR A 166 -10.92 -10.70 3.96
CA THR A 166 -11.52 -9.91 2.88
C THR A 166 -10.65 -8.68 2.63
N PRO A 167 -10.03 -8.57 1.44
CA PRO A 167 -9.20 -7.42 1.12
C PRO A 167 -10.03 -6.14 1.14
N LEU A 168 -9.38 -5.00 1.35
CA LEU A 168 -10.04 -3.69 1.37
C LEU A 168 -10.87 -3.45 0.10
N PHE A 169 -10.37 -3.94 -1.03
CA PHE A 169 -11.11 -3.98 -2.30
C PHE A 169 -10.72 -5.24 -3.08
N LYS A 170 -11.65 -5.75 -3.89
CA LYS A 170 -11.49 -7.04 -4.60
C LYS A 170 -10.25 -7.17 -5.48
N THR A 171 -9.69 -6.07 -5.98
CA THR A 171 -8.52 -6.06 -6.85
C THR A 171 -7.19 -6.01 -6.11
N VAL A 172 -7.19 -5.87 -4.78
CA VAL A 172 -5.99 -5.79 -3.95
C VAL A 172 -4.99 -6.93 -4.24
N PRO A 173 -5.38 -8.22 -4.30
CA PRO A 173 -4.43 -9.28 -4.58
C PRO A 173 -3.67 -9.12 -5.91
N GLY A 174 -4.36 -8.62 -6.94
CA GLY A 174 -3.74 -8.34 -8.24
C GLY A 174 -2.89 -7.07 -8.26
N ALA A 175 -3.26 -6.06 -7.48
CA ALA A 175 -2.55 -4.79 -7.42
C ALA A 175 -1.21 -4.90 -6.66
N VAL A 176 -1.21 -5.63 -5.53
CA VAL A 176 -0.01 -5.77 -4.68
C VAL A 176 1.11 -6.58 -5.35
N LYS A 177 0.78 -7.45 -6.31
CA LYS A 177 1.76 -8.16 -7.11
C LYS A 177 2.60 -7.25 -8.01
N LYS A 178 2.13 -6.03 -8.26
CA LYS A 178 2.75 -5.05 -9.15
C LYS A 178 3.42 -3.90 -8.41
N ASP A 179 3.29 -3.84 -7.08
CA ASP A 179 3.71 -2.68 -6.30
C ASP A 179 4.00 -3.10 -4.85
N HIS A 180 5.29 -3.16 -4.52
CA HIS A 180 5.77 -3.56 -3.20
C HIS A 180 5.38 -2.56 -2.11
N CYS A 181 5.47 -1.25 -2.39
CA CYS A 181 5.05 -0.20 -1.46
C CYS A 181 3.55 -0.32 -1.13
N LEU A 182 2.73 -0.51 -2.17
CA LEU A 182 1.29 -0.73 -2.01
C LEU A 182 0.99 -1.98 -1.16
N TYR A 183 1.76 -3.07 -1.38
CA TYR A 183 1.61 -4.29 -0.58
C TYR A 183 1.88 -4.02 0.90
N GLU A 184 2.98 -3.37 1.22
CA GLU A 184 3.36 -3.08 2.60
C GLU A 184 2.28 -2.23 3.31
N TYR A 185 1.81 -1.17 2.67
CA TYR A 185 0.79 -0.30 3.26
C TYR A 185 -0.56 -0.99 3.46
N LEU A 186 -0.99 -1.80 2.49
CA LEU A 186 -2.25 -2.53 2.63
C LEU A 186 -2.17 -3.63 3.69
N ALA A 187 -1.00 -4.26 3.86
CA ALA A 187 -0.78 -5.20 4.95
C ALA A 187 -0.82 -4.53 6.33
N LEU A 188 -0.22 -3.32 6.47
CA LEU A 188 -0.34 -2.50 7.69
C LEU A 188 -1.79 -2.09 7.95
N ILE A 189 -2.53 -1.71 6.92
CA ILE A 189 -3.96 -1.38 7.02
C ILE A 189 -4.77 -2.59 7.52
N ASP A 190 -4.47 -3.80 7.03
CA ASP A 190 -5.14 -5.00 7.55
C ASP A 190 -4.74 -5.33 8.98
N ALA A 191 -3.49 -5.07 9.39
CA ALA A 191 -3.08 -5.18 10.78
C ALA A 191 -3.86 -4.21 11.70
N ILE A 192 -4.19 -3.02 11.22
CA ILE A 192 -5.04 -2.05 11.94
C ILE A 192 -6.50 -2.52 12.00
N ARG A 193 -7.02 -3.12 10.91
CA ARG A 193 -8.41 -3.60 10.85
C ARG A 193 -8.66 -4.84 11.71
N LEU A 194 -7.69 -5.74 11.77
CA LEU A 194 -7.80 -7.07 12.39
C LEU A 194 -7.22 -7.12 13.80
N GLY A 195 -6.14 -6.38 14.03
CA GLY A 195 -5.33 -6.47 15.23
C GLY A 195 -6.06 -6.05 16.50
N ASN A 196 -5.61 -6.60 17.62
CA ASN A 196 -5.95 -6.06 18.92
C ASN A 196 -5.39 -4.64 19.10
N ALA A 197 -5.71 -3.98 20.21
CA ALA A 197 -5.31 -2.58 20.42
C ALA A 197 -3.79 -2.37 20.33
N ARG A 198 -2.97 -3.32 20.84
CA ARG A 198 -1.51 -3.24 20.79
C ARG A 198 -0.97 -3.37 19.37
N GLU A 199 -1.47 -4.35 18.63
CA GLU A 199 -1.08 -4.61 17.24
C GLU A 199 -1.49 -3.47 16.32
N ALA A 200 -2.73 -2.98 16.44
CA ALA A 200 -3.24 -1.86 15.68
C ALA A 200 -2.46 -0.56 15.96
N ASN A 201 -2.12 -0.27 17.22
CA ASN A 201 -1.31 0.89 17.59
C ASN A 201 0.10 0.81 16.99
N LEU A 202 0.72 -0.37 17.02
CA LEU A 202 2.04 -0.56 16.43
C LEU A 202 2.00 -0.42 14.90
N ALA A 203 1.01 -1.00 14.24
CA ALA A 203 0.81 -0.86 12.80
C ALA A 203 0.54 0.60 12.40
N ASN A 204 -0.28 1.33 13.18
CA ASN A 204 -0.52 2.76 13.00
C ASN A 204 0.77 3.58 13.12
N LYS A 205 1.61 3.28 14.12
CA LYS A 205 2.89 3.95 14.30
C LYS A 205 3.79 3.76 13.08
N ILE A 206 3.97 2.51 12.64
CA ILE A 206 4.80 2.18 11.46
C ILE A 206 4.25 2.87 10.20
N LEU A 207 2.93 2.79 9.97
CA LEU A 207 2.29 3.42 8.82
C LEU A 207 2.50 4.95 8.82
N ARG A 208 2.32 5.59 9.98
CA ARG A 208 2.50 7.03 10.16
C ARG A 208 3.94 7.46 9.89
N GLU A 209 4.91 6.74 10.45
CA GLU A 209 6.33 7.01 10.24
C GLU A 209 6.67 6.93 8.75
N LYS A 210 6.27 5.84 8.07
CA LYS A 210 6.53 5.66 6.63
C LYS A 210 5.85 6.72 5.74
N VAL A 211 4.63 7.11 6.03
CA VAL A 211 3.88 8.07 5.21
C VAL A 211 4.33 9.52 5.44
N LEU A 212 4.80 9.87 6.64
CA LEU A 212 5.16 11.26 6.99
C LEU A 212 6.67 11.55 6.92
N GLN A 213 7.53 10.53 6.96
CA GLN A 213 8.99 10.68 6.85
C GLN A 213 9.49 10.64 5.39
N SER A 214 8.59 10.40 4.47
CA SER A 214 8.87 10.29 3.05
C SER A 214 8.86 11.63 2.37
#